data_cd65c92287f9d6cc4e4593313a1695cf
#
_entry.id   cd65c92287f9d6cc4e4593313a1695cf
#
_cell.length_a   1.000
_cell.length_b   1.000
_cell.length_c   1.000
_cell.angle_alpha   90.00
_cell.angle_beta   90.00
_cell.angle_gamma   90.00
#
_symmetry.space_group_name_H-M   'P 1'
#
loop_
_entity.id
_entity.type
_entity.pdbx_description
1 polymer ?
#
loop_
_entity_poly.entity_id
_entity_poly.type
_entity_poly.pdbx_seq_one_letter_code
_entity_poly.pdbx_strand_id
1 'polypeptide(L)'
;KFQAPELDTLDIRIAIADRDVQGALNLAKQAWQRWPKSQGVALAYVQVLQQLGQNDQAQAFLMDRIKQWPDEPQLHQLLAQTYDRLGDGVKARRAMAQYYELVGALPTAVEQLQQARNLTQDFYQQSELDTQIRQLRERVESERVLLERFRS
;
A
#
# COMPACT_ATOMS: atom_id res chain seq x y z
N LYS A 1 -21.75 25.34 10.63
CA LYS A 1 -21.11 24.86 9.42
C LYS A 1 -20.77 23.38 9.57
N PHE A 2 -21.28 22.55 8.70
CA PHE A 2 -21.08 21.10 8.76
C PHE A 2 -19.64 20.76 8.41
N GLN A 3 -18.93 19.99 9.27
CA GLN A 3 -17.58 19.55 9.02
C GLN A 3 -17.56 18.03 9.07
N ALA A 4 -16.94 17.42 8.07
CA ALA A 4 -16.81 15.98 7.98
C ALA A 4 -15.56 15.62 7.16
N PRO A 5 -14.91 14.49 7.46
CA PRO A 5 -13.75 14.06 6.67
C PRO A 5 -14.05 13.93 5.19
N GLU A 6 -15.25 13.48 4.83
CA GLU A 6 -15.68 13.30 3.44
C GLU A 6 -15.72 14.61 2.68
N LEU A 7 -16.14 15.70 3.34
CA LEU A 7 -16.17 17.04 2.72
C LEU A 7 -14.76 17.55 2.46
N ASP A 8 -13.86 17.35 3.43
CA ASP A 8 -12.46 17.74 3.25
C ASP A 8 -11.80 16.94 2.13
N THR A 9 -12.08 15.64 2.05
CA THR A 9 -11.60 14.79 0.96
C THR A 9 -12.11 15.27 -0.40
N LEU A 10 -13.37 15.67 -0.48
CA LEU A 10 -13.95 16.20 -1.71
C LEU A 10 -13.26 17.50 -2.13
N ASP A 11 -12.99 18.41 -1.19
CA ASP A 11 -12.30 19.66 -1.47
C ASP A 11 -10.89 19.39 -2.03
N ILE A 12 -10.19 18.41 -1.48
CA ILE A 12 -8.87 18.00 -1.97
C ILE A 12 -8.98 17.49 -3.42
N ARG A 13 -9.98 16.65 -3.71
CA ARG A 13 -10.17 16.11 -5.07
C ARG A 13 -10.49 17.21 -6.07
N ILE A 14 -11.29 18.18 -5.67
CA ILE A 14 -11.63 19.32 -6.53
C ILE A 14 -10.36 20.12 -6.85
N ALA A 15 -9.53 20.38 -5.84
CA ALA A 15 -8.27 21.10 -6.05
C ALA A 15 -7.33 20.34 -7.01
N ILE A 16 -7.27 19.03 -6.89
CA ILE A 16 -6.47 18.19 -7.80
C ILE A 16 -7.01 18.28 -9.22
N ALA A 17 -8.35 18.20 -9.39
CA ALA A 17 -9.00 18.28 -10.69
C ALA A 17 -8.77 19.64 -11.35
N ASP A 18 -8.70 20.71 -10.55
CA ASP A 18 -8.40 22.06 -11.03
C ASP A 18 -6.90 22.30 -11.24
N ARG A 19 -6.08 21.27 -11.07
CA ARG A 19 -4.61 21.32 -11.18
C ARG A 19 -3.95 22.25 -10.16
N ASP A 20 -4.64 22.57 -9.09
CA ASP A 20 -4.11 23.32 -7.96
C ASP A 20 -3.51 22.36 -6.95
N VAL A 21 -2.39 21.72 -7.31
CA VAL A 21 -1.81 20.67 -6.48
C VAL A 21 -1.25 21.23 -5.17
N GLN A 22 -0.71 22.44 -5.21
CA GLN A 22 -0.23 23.09 -3.99
C GLN A 22 -1.37 23.43 -3.05
N GLY A 23 -2.51 23.92 -3.58
CA GLY A 23 -3.72 24.12 -2.79
C GLY A 23 -4.25 22.82 -2.22
N ALA A 24 -4.20 21.73 -3.02
CA ALA A 24 -4.60 20.42 -2.56
C ALA A 24 -3.72 19.95 -1.39
N LEU A 25 -2.41 20.22 -1.43
CA LEU A 25 -1.50 19.87 -0.34
C LEU A 25 -1.86 20.60 0.96
N ASN A 26 -2.13 21.90 0.85
CA ASN A 26 -2.52 22.70 2.02
C ASN A 26 -3.82 22.18 2.64
N LEU A 27 -4.81 21.88 1.79
CA LEU A 27 -6.09 21.29 2.24
C LEU A 27 -5.86 19.94 2.90
N ALA A 28 -5.00 19.10 2.31
CA ALA A 28 -4.72 17.77 2.83
C ALA A 28 -4.05 17.83 4.20
N LYS A 29 -3.09 18.73 4.37
CA LYS A 29 -2.42 18.91 5.67
C LYS A 29 -3.41 19.35 6.75
N GLN A 30 -4.28 20.31 6.43
CA GLN A 30 -5.29 20.78 7.36
C GLN A 30 -6.30 19.67 7.69
N ALA A 31 -6.73 18.93 6.68
CA ALA A 31 -7.66 17.81 6.87
C ALA A 31 -7.04 16.73 7.77
N TRP A 32 -5.77 16.40 7.56
CA TRP A 32 -5.08 15.41 8.37
C TRP A 32 -4.97 15.85 9.83
N GLN A 33 -4.69 17.13 10.08
CA GLN A 33 -4.67 17.67 11.45
C GLN A 33 -6.04 17.60 12.11
N ARG A 34 -7.10 17.80 11.34
CA ARG A 34 -8.49 17.77 11.84
C ARG A 34 -9.00 16.35 12.03
N TRP A 35 -8.61 15.44 11.14
CA TRP A 35 -9.12 14.06 11.10
C TRP A 35 -7.98 13.03 11.10
N PRO A 36 -7.16 12.95 12.17
CA PRO A 36 -5.97 12.10 12.16
C PRO A 36 -6.26 10.61 12.21
N LYS A 37 -7.52 10.22 12.38
CA LYS A 37 -7.93 8.81 12.38
C LYS A 37 -8.73 8.43 11.12
N SER A 38 -8.91 9.36 10.18
CA SER A 38 -9.66 9.10 8.96
C SER A 38 -8.76 8.45 7.93
N GLN A 39 -9.10 7.22 7.52
CA GLN A 39 -8.39 6.55 6.43
C GLN A 39 -8.58 7.29 5.11
N GLY A 40 -9.78 7.81 4.85
CA GLY A 40 -10.05 8.56 3.63
C GLY A 40 -9.17 9.78 3.49
N VAL A 41 -8.99 10.53 4.57
CA VAL A 41 -8.11 11.71 4.59
C VAL A 41 -6.65 11.29 4.40
N ALA A 42 -6.22 10.21 5.07
CA ALA A 42 -4.85 9.70 4.91
C ALA A 42 -4.56 9.32 3.46
N LEU A 43 -5.48 8.61 2.81
CA LEU A 43 -5.34 8.21 1.41
C LEU A 43 -5.27 9.43 0.49
N ALA A 44 -6.12 10.43 0.72
CA ALA A 44 -6.12 11.66 -0.06
C ALA A 44 -4.80 12.41 0.10
N TYR A 45 -4.27 12.46 1.31
CA TYR A 45 -2.99 13.11 1.59
C TYR A 45 -1.86 12.44 0.81
N VAL A 46 -1.78 11.10 0.85
CA VAL A 46 -0.76 10.35 0.12
C VAL A 46 -0.86 10.61 -1.38
N GLN A 47 -2.07 10.62 -1.92
CA GLN A 47 -2.28 10.86 -3.35
C GLN A 47 -1.75 12.23 -3.78
N VAL A 48 -1.96 13.26 -2.95
CA VAL A 48 -1.41 14.59 -3.20
C VAL A 48 0.12 14.57 -3.17
N LEU A 49 0.70 13.93 -2.18
CA LEU A 49 2.17 13.81 -2.08
C LEU A 49 2.74 13.11 -3.31
N GLN A 50 2.09 12.06 -3.79
CA GLN A 50 2.51 11.35 -5.00
C GLN A 50 2.42 12.24 -6.24
N GLN A 51 1.37 13.03 -6.36
CA GLN A 51 1.19 13.93 -7.50
C GLN A 51 2.23 15.05 -7.53
N LEU A 52 2.68 15.49 -6.35
CA LEU A 52 3.75 16.48 -6.23
C LEU A 52 5.14 15.87 -6.39
N GLY A 53 5.25 14.56 -6.55
CA GLY A 53 6.55 13.89 -6.61
C GLY A 53 7.27 13.82 -5.28
N GLN A 54 6.59 14.09 -4.16
CA GLN A 54 7.17 14.02 -2.83
C GLN A 54 7.11 12.58 -2.32
N ASN A 55 7.82 11.70 -3.00
CA ASN A 55 7.73 10.26 -2.77
C ASN A 55 8.37 9.83 -1.45
N ASP A 56 9.44 10.50 -1.01
CA ASP A 56 10.04 10.20 0.29
C ASP A 56 9.08 10.48 1.43
N GLN A 57 8.36 11.60 1.35
CA GLN A 57 7.35 11.96 2.35
C GLN A 57 6.17 10.99 2.30
N ALA A 58 5.74 10.59 1.10
CA ALA A 58 4.66 9.60 0.94
C ALA A 58 5.06 8.27 1.56
N GLN A 59 6.29 7.82 1.34
CA GLN A 59 6.80 6.58 1.93
C GLN A 59 6.76 6.63 3.46
N ALA A 60 7.32 7.69 4.04
CA ALA A 60 7.37 7.82 5.49
C ALA A 60 5.97 7.85 6.10
N PHE A 61 5.05 8.59 5.49
CA PHE A 61 3.69 8.68 5.96
C PHE A 61 2.98 7.32 5.89
N LEU A 62 3.12 6.61 4.76
CA LEU A 62 2.51 5.30 4.57
C LEU A 62 3.04 4.26 5.55
N MET A 63 4.36 4.23 5.76
CA MET A 63 4.95 3.29 6.71
C MET A 63 4.43 3.53 8.12
N ASP A 64 4.26 4.79 8.51
CA ASP A 64 3.70 5.14 9.81
C ASP A 64 2.22 4.71 9.93
N ARG A 65 1.43 4.92 8.87
CA ARG A 65 0.02 4.52 8.87
C ARG A 65 -0.14 3.00 8.90
N ILE A 66 0.71 2.27 8.19
CA ILE A 66 0.68 0.81 8.16
C ILE A 66 0.93 0.22 9.55
N LYS A 67 1.75 0.86 10.38
CA LYS A 67 1.93 0.42 11.77
C LYS A 67 0.63 0.44 12.57
N GLN A 68 -0.26 1.40 12.30
CA GLN A 68 -1.55 1.52 12.97
C GLN A 68 -2.64 0.71 12.28
N TRP A 69 -2.59 0.62 10.95
CA TRP A 69 -3.59 -0.09 10.15
C TRP A 69 -2.92 -1.12 9.23
N PRO A 70 -2.31 -2.17 9.82
CA PRO A 70 -1.52 -3.11 9.01
C PRO A 70 -2.34 -3.96 8.05
N ASP A 71 -3.64 -4.10 8.29
CA ASP A 71 -4.51 -4.95 7.48
C ASP A 71 -5.31 -4.18 6.44
N GLU A 72 -4.98 -2.90 6.21
CA GLU A 72 -5.63 -2.08 5.19
C GLU A 72 -4.91 -2.24 3.85
N PRO A 73 -5.51 -2.96 2.88
CA PRO A 73 -4.82 -3.29 1.62
C PRO A 73 -4.40 -2.07 0.81
N GLN A 74 -5.20 -1.00 0.80
CA GLN A 74 -4.92 0.19 -0.01
C GLN A 74 -3.61 0.86 0.39
N LEU A 75 -3.25 0.82 1.69
CA LEU A 75 -1.99 1.40 2.15
C LEU A 75 -0.79 0.69 1.53
N HIS A 76 -0.85 -0.63 1.44
CA HIS A 76 0.22 -1.44 0.85
C HIS A 76 0.32 -1.21 -0.65
N GLN A 77 -0.81 -1.04 -1.33
CA GLN A 77 -0.83 -0.74 -2.76
C GLN A 77 -0.19 0.63 -3.05
N LEU A 78 -0.55 1.65 -2.26
CA LEU A 78 0.04 2.98 -2.39
C LEU A 78 1.54 2.97 -2.06
N LEU A 79 1.93 2.18 -1.07
CA LEU A 79 3.35 2.03 -0.72
C LEU A 79 4.12 1.39 -1.88
N ALA A 80 3.55 0.39 -2.54
CA ALA A 80 4.17 -0.23 -3.70
C ALA A 80 4.38 0.79 -4.83
N GLN A 81 3.37 1.61 -5.11
CA GLN A 81 3.47 2.68 -6.12
C GLN A 81 4.58 3.68 -5.75
N THR A 82 4.67 4.02 -4.48
CA THR A 82 5.68 4.94 -3.98
C THR A 82 7.09 4.36 -4.14
N TYR A 83 7.28 3.09 -3.82
CA TYR A 83 8.57 2.43 -4.02
C TYR A 83 8.95 2.36 -5.50
N ASP A 84 7.99 2.11 -6.39
CA ASP A 84 8.27 2.12 -7.84
C ASP A 84 8.77 3.50 -8.29
N ARG A 85 8.16 4.55 -7.81
CA ARG A 85 8.58 5.93 -8.15
C ARG A 85 9.97 6.25 -7.58
N LEU A 86 10.32 5.63 -6.45
CA LEU A 86 11.64 5.78 -5.84
C LEU A 86 12.69 4.87 -6.48
N GLY A 87 12.30 4.01 -7.40
CA GLY A 87 13.21 3.11 -8.08
C GLY A 87 13.57 1.86 -7.31
N ASP A 88 12.83 1.53 -6.24
CA ASP A 88 13.06 0.34 -5.45
C ASP A 88 12.07 -0.76 -5.83
N GLY A 89 12.43 -1.50 -6.88
CA GLY A 89 11.58 -2.56 -7.42
C GLY A 89 11.37 -3.74 -6.47
N VAL A 90 12.37 -4.06 -5.67
CA VAL A 90 12.27 -5.17 -4.70
C VAL A 90 11.22 -4.84 -3.65
N LYS A 91 11.33 -3.67 -3.03
CA LYS A 91 10.35 -3.23 -2.01
C LYS A 91 8.96 -3.04 -2.60
N ALA A 92 8.87 -2.56 -3.84
CA ALA A 92 7.59 -2.40 -4.53
C ALA A 92 6.88 -3.75 -4.68
N ARG A 93 7.61 -4.78 -5.12
CA ARG A 93 7.02 -6.12 -5.28
C ARG A 93 6.65 -6.75 -3.93
N ARG A 94 7.46 -6.53 -2.90
CA ARG A 94 7.13 -7.03 -1.56
C ARG A 94 5.87 -6.36 -1.01
N ALA A 95 5.69 -5.06 -1.23
CA ALA A 95 4.48 -4.34 -0.83
C ALA A 95 3.26 -4.85 -1.59
N MET A 96 3.38 -5.12 -2.90
CA MET A 96 2.28 -5.71 -3.67
C MET A 96 1.95 -7.12 -3.21
N ALA A 97 2.95 -7.91 -2.82
CA ALA A 97 2.70 -9.23 -2.25
C ALA A 97 1.85 -9.12 -0.98
N GLN A 98 2.16 -8.15 -0.12
CA GLN A 98 1.36 -7.92 1.08
C GLN A 98 -0.08 -7.52 0.75
N TYR A 99 -0.26 -6.67 -0.26
CA TYR A 99 -1.58 -6.32 -0.74
C TYR A 99 -2.37 -7.57 -1.16
N TYR A 100 -1.77 -8.40 -2.01
CA TYR A 100 -2.45 -9.60 -2.50
C TYR A 100 -2.72 -10.62 -1.40
N GLU A 101 -1.81 -10.73 -0.43
CA GLU A 101 -2.03 -11.58 0.73
C GLU A 101 -3.26 -11.12 1.53
N LEU A 102 -3.40 -9.83 1.76
CA LEU A 102 -4.53 -9.26 2.50
C LEU A 102 -5.86 -9.43 1.80
N VAL A 103 -5.89 -9.40 0.47
CA VAL A 103 -7.14 -9.62 -0.29
C VAL A 103 -7.37 -11.09 -0.62
N GLY A 104 -6.54 -12.00 -0.12
CA GLY A 104 -6.72 -13.43 -0.28
C GLY A 104 -6.22 -14.01 -1.60
N ALA A 105 -5.51 -13.25 -2.42
CA ALA A 105 -4.96 -13.71 -3.70
C ALA A 105 -3.55 -14.27 -3.48
N LEU A 106 -3.46 -15.38 -2.74
CA LEU A 106 -2.17 -15.94 -2.31
C LEU A 106 -1.26 -16.35 -3.47
N PRO A 107 -1.75 -17.03 -4.53
CA PRO A 107 -0.87 -17.36 -5.67
C PRO A 107 -0.25 -16.12 -6.32
N THR A 108 -1.02 -15.04 -6.45
CA THR A 108 -0.52 -13.78 -7.01
C THR A 108 0.51 -13.15 -6.08
N ALA A 109 0.30 -13.24 -4.77
CA ALA A 109 1.29 -12.78 -3.80
C ALA A 109 2.63 -13.52 -3.96
N VAL A 110 2.57 -14.85 -4.17
CA VAL A 110 3.79 -15.66 -4.43
C VAL A 110 4.50 -15.16 -5.68
N GLU A 111 3.76 -14.90 -6.76
CA GLU A 111 4.35 -14.38 -7.99
C GLU A 111 5.09 -13.07 -7.78
N GLN A 112 4.51 -12.16 -6.98
CA GLN A 112 5.15 -10.88 -6.67
C GLN A 112 6.46 -11.09 -5.91
N LEU A 113 6.48 -11.99 -4.95
CA LEU A 113 7.70 -12.31 -4.20
C LEU A 113 8.76 -12.95 -5.08
N GLN A 114 8.38 -13.80 -6.02
CA GLN A 114 9.31 -14.38 -6.99
C GLN A 114 9.91 -13.31 -7.90
N GLN A 115 9.11 -12.35 -8.33
CA GLN A 115 9.60 -11.22 -9.12
C GLN A 115 10.57 -10.37 -8.30
N ALA A 116 10.27 -10.11 -7.03
CA ALA A 116 11.18 -9.40 -6.14
C ALA A 116 12.51 -10.12 -6.02
N ARG A 117 12.46 -11.44 -5.84
CA ARG A 117 13.65 -12.26 -5.72
C ARG A 117 14.54 -12.17 -6.96
N ASN A 118 13.93 -12.13 -8.14
CA ASN A 118 14.65 -12.02 -9.40
C ASN A 118 15.29 -10.65 -9.62
N LEU A 119 14.82 -9.62 -8.90
CA LEU A 119 15.33 -8.25 -9.04
C LEU A 119 16.53 -7.97 -8.16
N THR A 120 16.84 -8.82 -7.19
CA THR A 120 17.95 -8.59 -6.27
C THR A 120 19.00 -9.68 -6.40
N GLN A 121 20.25 -9.29 -6.19
CA GLN A 121 21.38 -10.23 -6.08
C GLN A 121 21.92 -10.30 -4.66
N ASP A 122 21.29 -9.57 -3.74
CA ASP A 122 21.65 -9.60 -2.32
C ASP A 122 21.21 -10.94 -1.71
N PHE A 123 22.15 -11.68 -1.19
CA PHE A 123 21.90 -13.02 -0.64
C PHE A 123 20.89 -12.99 0.53
N TYR A 124 21.01 -11.99 1.40
CA TYR A 124 20.11 -11.88 2.56
C TYR A 124 18.68 -11.59 2.12
N GLN A 125 18.52 -10.68 1.16
CA GLN A 125 17.17 -10.39 0.60
C GLN A 125 16.59 -11.62 -0.09
N GLN A 126 17.39 -12.34 -0.88
CA GLN A 126 16.94 -13.56 -1.53
C GLN A 126 16.49 -14.60 -0.52
N SER A 127 17.24 -14.78 0.56
CA SER A 127 16.92 -15.76 1.61
C SER A 127 15.62 -15.40 2.34
N GLU A 128 15.41 -14.11 2.63
CA GLU A 128 14.15 -13.64 3.24
C GLU A 128 12.97 -13.89 2.31
N LEU A 129 13.14 -13.56 1.04
CA LEU A 129 12.08 -13.75 0.03
C LEU A 129 11.78 -15.24 -0.17
N ASP A 130 12.79 -16.09 -0.21
CA ASP A 130 12.59 -17.54 -0.32
C ASP A 130 11.78 -18.09 0.86
N THR A 131 12.05 -17.58 2.07
CA THR A 131 11.29 -17.95 3.26
C THR A 131 9.83 -17.52 3.15
N GLN A 132 9.60 -16.29 2.74
CA GLN A 132 8.24 -15.77 2.55
C GLN A 132 7.49 -16.54 1.48
N ILE A 133 8.13 -16.85 0.36
CA ILE A 133 7.56 -17.65 -0.72
C ILE A 133 7.12 -19.02 -0.20
N ARG A 134 8.01 -19.69 0.54
CA ARG A 134 7.70 -21.01 1.09
C ARG A 134 6.51 -20.96 2.04
N GLN A 135 6.47 -19.97 2.92
CA GLN A 135 5.36 -19.81 3.87
C GLN A 135 4.02 -19.60 3.16
N LEU A 136 4.01 -18.75 2.12
CA LEU A 136 2.79 -18.53 1.34
C LEU A 136 2.37 -19.76 0.56
N ARG A 137 3.32 -20.49 -0.02
CA ARG A 137 2.99 -21.75 -0.73
C ARG A 137 2.39 -22.78 0.22
N GLU A 138 2.89 -22.86 1.43
CA GLU A 138 2.31 -23.75 2.45
C GLU A 138 0.87 -23.36 2.78
N ARG A 139 0.59 -22.05 2.87
CA ARG A 139 -0.79 -21.57 3.09
C ARG A 139 -1.69 -21.88 1.91
N VAL A 140 -1.21 -21.70 0.68
CA VAL A 140 -1.96 -22.04 -0.54
C VAL A 140 -2.35 -23.51 -0.50
N GLU A 141 -1.39 -24.38 -0.18
CA GLU A 141 -1.63 -25.83 -0.13
C GLU A 141 -2.62 -26.19 0.97
N SER A 142 -2.49 -25.59 2.15
CA SER A 142 -3.41 -25.82 3.27
C SER A 142 -4.84 -25.41 2.92
N GLU A 143 -5.02 -24.28 2.26
CA GLU A 143 -6.33 -23.82 1.82
C GLU A 143 -6.93 -24.73 0.75
N ARG A 144 -6.11 -25.23 -0.17
CA ARG A 144 -6.54 -26.18 -1.20
C ARG A 144 -7.06 -27.48 -0.57
N VAL A 145 -6.33 -28.01 0.38
CA VAL A 145 -6.72 -29.25 1.09
C VAL A 145 -8.02 -29.03 1.85
N LEU A 146 -8.19 -27.89 2.50
CA LEU A 146 -9.43 -27.56 3.21
C LEU A 146 -10.63 -27.51 2.27
N LEU A 147 -10.46 -26.85 1.12
CA LEU A 147 -11.53 -26.73 0.12
C LEU A 147 -11.94 -28.10 -0.43
N GLU A 148 -10.98 -29.00 -0.65
CA GLU A 148 -11.28 -30.36 -1.10
C GLU A 148 -12.08 -31.14 -0.06
N ARG A 149 -11.79 -30.96 1.23
CA ARG A 149 -12.55 -31.60 2.30
C ARG A 149 -14.00 -31.15 2.32
N PHE A 150 -14.28 -29.90 2.01
CA PHE A 150 -15.65 -29.38 1.98
C PHE A 150 -16.42 -29.78 0.72
N ARG A 151 -15.75 -30.23 -0.33
CA ARG A 151 -16.37 -30.68 -1.58
C ARG A 151 -16.80 -32.15 -1.55
N SER A 152 -16.18 -32.93 -0.69
CA SER A 152 -16.52 -34.34 -0.51
C SER A 152 -17.55 -34.57 0.63
#